data_9987df2669801a2239263f021db85834
#
_entry.id   9987df2669801a2239263f021db85834
#
_cell.length_a   1.000
_cell.length_b   1.000
_cell.length_c   1.000
_cell.angle_alpha   90.00
_cell.angle_beta   90.00
_cell.angle_gamma   90.00
#
_symmetry.space_group_name_H-M   'P 1'
#
loop_
_entity.id
_entity.type
_entity.pdbx_description
1 polymer ?
#
loop_
_entity_poly.entity_id
_entity_poly.type
_entity_poly.pdbx_seq_one_letter_code
_entity_poly.pdbx_strand_id
1 'polypeptide(L)'
;MEKNVRFYVCKTCGNVIGLIHGNPAMLRCCGQEMQLLEANTEDAAVEKHVPVYERVEDEIVVKVGEVEHPMEKDHYIMWIAEVSDNKTTRVRLFPEQSTETRLPYEKGATLYAYCNKHGLWKTTIE
;
A
#
# COMPACT_ATOMS: atom_id res chain seq x y z
N MET A 1 5.90 7.43 17.14
CA MET A 1 4.90 8.38 16.60
C MET A 1 4.09 7.70 15.52
N GLU A 2 2.79 7.90 15.56
CA GLU A 2 1.88 7.34 14.58
C GLU A 2 2.05 7.99 13.22
N LYS A 3 2.03 7.21 12.16
CA LYS A 3 2.07 7.75 10.80
C LYS A 3 0.73 8.40 10.49
N ASN A 4 0.76 9.46 9.70
CA ASN A 4 -0.40 10.32 9.52
C ASN A 4 -1.47 9.79 8.57
N VAL A 5 -1.18 8.80 7.77
CA VAL A 5 -2.14 8.30 6.78
C VAL A 5 -2.62 6.91 7.14
N ARG A 6 -3.94 6.75 7.18
CA ARG A 6 -4.59 5.45 7.36
C ARG A 6 -5.45 5.18 6.14
N PHE A 7 -5.53 3.92 5.74
CA PHE A 7 -6.28 3.53 4.54
C PHE A 7 -7.55 2.79 4.95
N TYR A 8 -8.65 3.11 4.27
CA TYR A 8 -9.96 2.53 4.53
C TYR A 8 -10.57 1.97 3.25
N VAL A 9 -11.39 0.96 3.39
CA VAL A 9 -12.03 0.30 2.25
C VAL A 9 -13.54 0.18 2.48
N CYS A 10 -14.30 0.33 1.40
CA CYS A 10 -15.72 0.00 1.38
C CYS A 10 -15.85 -1.46 0.90
N LYS A 11 -16.32 -2.33 1.77
CA LYS A 11 -16.47 -3.75 1.43
C LYS A 11 -17.54 -4.00 0.36
N THR A 12 -18.45 -3.05 0.16
CA THR A 12 -19.53 -3.20 -0.81
C THR A 12 -19.10 -2.87 -2.23
N CYS A 13 -18.45 -1.70 -2.43
CA CYS A 13 -18.09 -1.25 -3.77
C CYS A 13 -16.59 -1.26 -4.06
N GLY A 14 -15.76 -1.54 -3.05
CA GLY A 14 -14.32 -1.61 -3.23
C GLY A 14 -13.58 -0.28 -3.21
N ASN A 15 -14.25 0.83 -2.91
CA ASN A 15 -13.56 2.12 -2.80
C ASN A 15 -12.50 2.06 -1.70
N VAL A 16 -11.31 2.54 -2.02
CA VAL A 16 -10.20 2.66 -1.08
C VAL A 16 -9.82 4.13 -0.97
N ILE A 17 -9.72 4.63 0.26
CA ILE A 17 -9.32 6.02 0.51
C ILE A 17 -8.18 6.09 1.51
N GLY A 18 -7.38 7.16 1.42
CA GLY A 18 -6.40 7.49 2.44
C GLY A 18 -6.92 8.65 3.27
N LEU A 19 -7.03 8.45 4.58
CA LEU A 19 -7.42 9.51 5.50
C LEU A 19 -6.16 10.24 5.96
N ILE A 20 -6.00 11.46 5.50
CA ILE A 20 -4.84 12.29 5.83
C ILE A 20 -4.95 12.83 7.25
N HIS A 21 -6.14 13.25 7.63
CA HIS A 21 -6.40 13.83 8.94
C HIS A 21 -7.88 13.75 9.24
N GLY A 22 -8.24 13.53 10.50
CA GLY A 22 -9.63 13.64 10.94
C GLY A 22 -10.16 12.39 11.62
N ASN A 23 -11.46 12.36 11.78
CA ASN A 23 -12.17 11.31 12.50
C ASN A 23 -12.76 10.27 11.54
N PRO A 24 -12.27 9.01 11.58
CA PRO A 24 -12.75 7.98 10.67
C PRO A 24 -14.21 7.55 10.92
N ALA A 25 -14.79 7.89 12.05
CA ALA A 25 -16.16 7.50 12.36
C ALA A 25 -17.18 8.05 11.36
N MET A 26 -16.83 9.12 10.64
CA MET A 26 -17.72 9.74 9.65
C MET A 26 -17.48 9.23 8.23
N LEU A 27 -16.57 8.30 8.05
CA LEU A 27 -16.28 7.73 6.71
C LEU A 27 -17.31 6.66 6.38
N ARG A 28 -18.21 6.99 5.46
CA ARG A 28 -19.26 6.08 5.04
C ARG A 28 -19.29 5.96 3.54
N CYS A 29 -19.59 4.76 3.07
CA CYS A 29 -19.74 4.47 1.65
C CYS A 29 -20.76 3.36 1.50
N CYS A 30 -21.66 3.46 0.52
CA CYS A 30 -22.72 2.47 0.31
C CYS A 30 -23.56 2.24 1.56
N GLY A 31 -23.82 3.31 2.31
CA GLY A 31 -24.65 3.24 3.51
C GLY A 31 -24.01 2.58 4.72
N GLN A 32 -22.73 2.27 4.64
CA GLN A 32 -21.99 1.59 5.70
C GLN A 32 -20.72 2.35 6.08
N GLU A 33 -20.26 2.12 7.30
CA GLU A 33 -18.98 2.65 7.75
C GLU A 33 -17.84 1.97 6.99
N MET A 34 -16.86 2.75 6.54
CA MET A 34 -15.68 2.20 5.88
C MET A 34 -14.79 1.51 6.91
N GLN A 35 -14.11 0.47 6.48
CA GLN A 35 -13.28 -0.35 7.36
C GLN A 35 -11.81 -0.03 7.21
N LEU A 36 -11.11 0.05 8.34
CA LEU A 36 -9.66 0.25 8.35
C LEU A 36 -8.97 -0.95 7.69
N LEU A 37 -8.07 -0.65 6.75
CA LEU A 37 -7.18 -1.67 6.19
C LEU A 37 -6.01 -1.85 7.15
N GLU A 38 -5.83 -3.07 7.64
CA GLU A 38 -4.71 -3.41 8.51
C GLU A 38 -3.70 -4.23 7.71
N ALA A 39 -2.50 -3.67 7.56
CA ALA A 39 -1.46 -4.30 6.74
C ALA A 39 -1.00 -5.63 7.32
N ASN A 40 -0.62 -6.55 6.43
CA ASN A 40 -0.04 -7.85 6.77
C ASN A 40 -0.95 -8.77 7.58
N THR A 41 -2.28 -8.59 7.47
CA THR A 41 -3.25 -9.39 8.23
C THR A 41 -4.01 -10.40 7.38
N GLU A 42 -3.94 -10.28 6.06
CA GLU A 42 -4.63 -11.23 5.18
C GLU A 42 -3.86 -12.56 5.08
N ASP A 43 -4.60 -13.65 4.97
CA ASP A 43 -4.03 -14.98 4.81
C ASP A 43 -3.66 -15.19 3.33
N ALA A 44 -2.45 -14.80 2.97
CA ALA A 44 -1.94 -14.91 1.62
C ALA A 44 -0.41 -15.02 1.66
N ALA A 45 0.20 -15.29 0.51
CA ALA A 45 1.65 -15.48 0.41
C ALA A 45 2.41 -14.20 0.76
N VAL A 46 3.08 -14.19 1.90
CA VAL A 46 3.87 -13.05 2.38
C VAL A 46 4.97 -12.70 1.38
N GLU A 47 5.66 -13.68 0.83
CA GLU A 47 6.78 -13.48 -0.11
C GLU A 47 6.37 -12.85 -1.43
N LYS A 48 5.06 -12.86 -1.74
CA LYS A 48 4.54 -12.23 -2.96
C LYS A 48 3.90 -10.87 -2.71
N HIS A 49 3.61 -10.52 -1.47
CA HIS A 49 2.81 -9.34 -1.14
C HIS A 49 3.56 -8.26 -0.38
N VAL A 50 4.48 -8.63 0.51
CA VAL A 50 5.23 -7.64 1.28
C VAL A 50 6.19 -6.92 0.36
N PRO A 51 6.11 -5.59 0.24
CA PRO A 51 7.04 -4.86 -0.60
C PRO A 51 8.46 -4.99 -0.09
N VAL A 52 9.40 -5.13 -1.00
CA VAL A 52 10.82 -5.19 -0.71
C VAL A 52 11.52 -4.03 -1.40
N TYR A 53 12.66 -3.61 -0.89
CA TYR A 53 13.37 -2.47 -1.46
C TYR A 53 14.87 -2.66 -1.40
N GLU A 54 15.56 -1.96 -2.29
CA GLU A 54 17.02 -1.88 -2.30
C GLU A 54 17.39 -0.41 -2.40
N ARG A 55 18.25 0.05 -1.50
CA ARG A 55 18.72 1.43 -1.54
C ARG A 55 19.78 1.61 -2.61
N VAL A 56 19.61 2.62 -3.45
CA VAL A 56 20.58 3.04 -4.47
C VAL A 56 20.79 4.54 -4.30
N GLU A 57 21.86 4.93 -3.60
CA GLU A 57 22.17 6.33 -3.29
C GLU A 57 21.03 6.99 -2.49
N ASP A 58 20.36 8.01 -3.03
CA ASP A 58 19.29 8.74 -2.36
C ASP A 58 17.92 8.17 -2.68
N GLU A 59 17.87 7.07 -3.40
CA GLU A 59 16.62 6.46 -3.81
C GLU A 59 16.51 5.01 -3.30
N ILE A 60 15.29 4.49 -3.35
CA ILE A 60 15.05 3.07 -3.20
C ILE A 60 14.38 2.53 -4.45
N VAL A 61 14.72 1.30 -4.80
CA VAL A 61 14.05 0.56 -5.86
C VAL A 61 13.13 -0.43 -5.15
N VAL A 62 11.83 -0.26 -5.35
CA VAL A 62 10.80 -1.05 -4.66
C VAL A 62 10.22 -2.07 -5.62
N LYS A 63 9.98 -3.26 -5.13
CA LYS A 63 9.25 -4.32 -5.84
C LYS A 63 8.24 -4.96 -4.91
N VAL A 64 7.21 -5.57 -5.47
CA VAL A 64 6.23 -6.35 -4.71
C VAL A 64 6.17 -7.75 -5.30
N GLY A 65 6.64 -8.73 -4.64
CA GLY A 65 7.34 -8.84 -3.37
C GLY A 65 8.70 -9.45 -3.63
N GLU A 66 9.27 -10.16 -2.67
CA GLU A 66 10.51 -10.92 -2.87
C GLU A 66 10.36 -11.91 -4.03
N VAL A 67 9.21 -12.60 -4.09
CA VAL A 67 8.77 -13.37 -5.25
C VAL A 67 7.74 -12.52 -5.99
N GLU A 68 7.92 -12.34 -7.29
CA GLU A 68 7.10 -11.41 -8.07
C GLU A 68 5.60 -11.71 -7.94
N HIS A 69 4.85 -10.65 -7.61
CA HIS A 69 3.40 -10.73 -7.50
C HIS A 69 2.76 -10.70 -8.90
N PRO A 70 1.70 -11.48 -9.14
CA PRO A 70 0.97 -11.40 -10.40
C PRO A 70 0.49 -9.99 -10.72
N MET A 71 0.50 -9.63 -11.98
CA MET A 71 -0.01 -8.34 -12.47
C MET A 71 -1.03 -8.62 -13.59
N GLU A 72 -2.04 -9.42 -13.28
CA GLU A 72 -3.11 -9.79 -14.19
C GLU A 72 -4.28 -8.82 -14.05
N LYS A 73 -5.16 -8.76 -15.04
CA LYS A 73 -6.26 -7.79 -15.08
C LYS A 73 -7.18 -7.86 -13.87
N ASP A 74 -7.38 -9.05 -13.32
CA ASP A 74 -8.28 -9.26 -12.18
C ASP A 74 -7.54 -9.52 -10.87
N HIS A 75 -6.21 -9.60 -10.89
CA HIS A 75 -5.39 -9.84 -9.71
C HIS A 75 -4.05 -9.14 -9.85
N TYR A 76 -3.90 -7.98 -9.23
CA TYR A 76 -2.68 -7.19 -9.37
C TYR A 76 -2.49 -6.24 -8.19
N ILE A 77 -1.27 -5.75 -8.06
CA ILE A 77 -0.94 -4.69 -7.11
C ILE A 77 -1.41 -3.37 -7.72
N MET A 78 -2.37 -2.72 -7.06
CA MET A 78 -3.00 -1.51 -7.58
C MET A 78 -2.17 -0.26 -7.38
N TRP A 79 -1.43 -0.20 -6.26
CA TRP A 79 -0.58 0.96 -5.96
C TRP A 79 0.45 0.61 -4.89
N ILE A 80 1.49 1.45 -4.87
CA ILE A 80 2.53 1.44 -3.85
C ILE A 80 2.53 2.84 -3.23
N ALA A 81 2.71 2.93 -1.92
CA ALA A 81 2.81 4.22 -1.23
C ALA A 81 3.97 4.22 -0.26
N GLU A 82 4.66 5.34 -0.20
CA GLU A 82 5.68 5.60 0.80
C GLU A 82 5.18 6.69 1.72
N VAL A 83 5.04 6.39 3.01
CA VAL A 83 4.50 7.32 4.00
C VAL A 83 5.55 7.65 5.03
N SER A 84 5.94 8.91 5.08
CA SER A 84 6.84 9.44 6.11
C SER A 84 6.06 10.37 7.04
N ASP A 85 6.75 11.04 7.96
CA ASP A 85 6.10 11.93 8.92
C ASP A 85 5.42 13.13 8.27
N ASN A 86 5.94 13.58 7.13
CA ASN A 86 5.46 14.81 6.49
C ASN A 86 5.08 14.64 5.03
N LYS A 87 5.13 13.43 4.50
CA LYS A 87 4.92 13.24 3.07
C LYS A 87 4.35 11.86 2.76
N THR A 88 3.46 11.81 1.80
CA THR A 88 2.96 10.57 1.23
C THR A 88 3.16 10.60 -0.28
N THR A 89 3.84 9.60 -0.80
CA THR A 89 4.04 9.46 -2.25
C THR A 89 3.35 8.17 -2.67
N ARG A 90 2.39 8.28 -3.58
CA ARG A 90 1.65 7.11 -4.08
C ARG A 90 1.87 6.97 -5.58
N VAL A 91 2.18 5.76 -6.00
CA VAL A 91 2.33 5.43 -7.42
C VAL A 91 1.27 4.39 -7.78
N ARG A 92 0.43 4.73 -8.74
CA ARG A 92 -0.56 3.80 -9.24
C ARG A 92 0.08 2.84 -10.24
N LEU A 93 -0.24 1.55 -10.11
CA LEU A 93 0.21 0.51 -11.01
C LEU A 93 -0.97 -0.01 -11.84
N PHE A 94 -0.68 -0.60 -12.97
CA PHE A 94 -1.69 -1.16 -13.87
C PHE A 94 -1.36 -2.61 -14.17
N PRO A 95 -2.37 -3.42 -14.54
CA PRO A 95 -2.10 -4.79 -14.96
C PRO A 95 -1.09 -4.87 -16.10
N GLU A 96 -0.37 -5.97 -16.13
CA GLU A 96 0.62 -6.27 -17.17
C GLU A 96 1.84 -5.34 -17.15
N GLN A 97 2.10 -4.72 -15.98
CA GLN A 97 3.29 -3.91 -15.73
C GLN A 97 4.13 -4.55 -14.63
N SER A 98 5.40 -4.18 -14.57
CA SER A 98 6.25 -4.51 -13.43
C SER A 98 5.80 -3.75 -12.20
N THR A 99 5.99 -4.34 -11.02
CA THR A 99 5.78 -3.62 -9.75
C THR A 99 6.96 -2.74 -9.39
N GLU A 100 8.04 -2.78 -10.16
CA GLU A 100 9.25 -2.02 -9.85
C GLU A 100 8.99 -0.51 -9.91
N THR A 101 9.37 0.19 -8.83
CA THR A 101 9.11 1.62 -8.67
C THR A 101 10.30 2.26 -7.95
N ARG A 102 10.69 3.45 -8.35
CA ARG A 102 11.73 4.21 -7.68
C ARG A 102 11.10 5.31 -6.83
N LEU A 103 11.54 5.39 -5.57
CA LEU A 103 11.06 6.37 -4.61
C LEU A 103 12.25 6.96 -3.86
N PRO A 104 12.09 8.14 -3.22
CA PRO A 104 13.16 8.68 -2.39
C PRO A 104 13.47 7.75 -1.22
N TYR A 105 14.76 7.69 -0.84
CA TYR A 105 15.10 7.01 0.40
C TYR A 105 14.73 7.90 1.58
N GLU A 106 13.88 7.40 2.47
CA GLU A 106 13.50 8.10 3.69
C GLU A 106 13.50 7.11 4.84
N LYS A 107 14.50 7.23 5.69
CA LYS A 107 14.64 6.35 6.86
C LYS A 107 13.42 6.45 7.76
N GLY A 108 12.88 5.31 8.14
CA GLY A 108 11.73 5.25 9.03
C GLY A 108 10.38 5.34 8.32
N ALA A 109 10.37 5.63 7.02
CA ALA A 109 9.14 5.64 6.26
C ALA A 109 8.55 4.23 6.14
N THR A 110 7.25 4.15 5.92
CA THR A 110 6.55 2.90 5.69
C THR A 110 6.23 2.76 4.21
N LEU A 111 6.60 1.61 3.64
CA LEU A 111 6.21 1.24 2.28
C LEU A 111 4.94 0.40 2.36
N TYR A 112 3.93 0.78 1.60
CA TYR A 112 2.69 0.02 1.46
C TYR A 112 2.53 -0.49 0.05
N ALA A 113 1.92 -1.66 -0.08
CA ALA A 113 1.47 -2.20 -1.36
C ALA A 113 0.04 -2.72 -1.18
N TYR A 114 -0.82 -2.41 -2.13
CA TYR A 114 -2.22 -2.84 -2.05
C TYR A 114 -2.56 -3.79 -3.20
N CYS A 115 -2.94 -5.02 -2.83
CA CYS A 115 -3.42 -6.03 -3.76
C CYS A 115 -4.94 -5.98 -3.79
N ASN A 116 -5.55 -5.96 -4.97
CA ASN A 116 -7.01 -5.89 -5.08
C ASN A 116 -7.73 -7.10 -4.48
N LYS A 117 -7.04 -8.24 -4.35
CA LYS A 117 -7.62 -9.45 -3.76
C LYS A 117 -7.15 -9.75 -2.33
N HIS A 118 -5.93 -9.36 -1.99
CA HIS A 118 -5.32 -9.76 -0.71
C HIS A 118 -4.98 -8.59 0.20
N GLY A 119 -5.50 -7.40 -0.10
CA GLY A 119 -5.43 -6.28 0.83
C GLY A 119 -4.10 -5.56 0.91
N LEU A 120 -3.86 -4.97 2.07
CA LEU A 120 -2.74 -4.05 2.31
C LEU A 120 -1.56 -4.76 2.94
N TRP A 121 -0.36 -4.44 2.45
CA TRP A 121 0.90 -5.02 2.95
C TRP A 121 1.91 -3.91 3.15
N LYS A 122 2.80 -4.06 4.12
CA LYS A 122 3.77 -3.01 4.43
C LYS A 122 5.13 -3.54 4.84
N THR A 123 6.12 -2.67 4.72
CA THR A 123 7.47 -2.85 5.25
C THR A 123 8.00 -1.48 5.69
N THR A 124 8.90 -1.47 6.65
CA THR A 124 9.52 -0.22 7.13
C THR A 124 10.88 -0.05 6.50
N ILE A 125 11.19 1.17 6.05
CA ILE A 125 12.51 1.51 5.49
C ILE A 125 13.47 1.77 6.63
N GLU A 126 14.59 1.07 6.61
CA GLU A 126 15.66 1.20 7.60
C GLU A 126 16.82 2.07 7.11
#